data_ba48c7d0579d8aa5b8ae4336fc272175
#
_entry.id   ba48c7d0579d8aa5b8ae4336fc272175
#
_cell.length_a   1.000
_cell.length_b   1.000
_cell.length_c   1.000
_cell.angle_alpha   90.00
_cell.angle_beta   90.00
_cell.angle_gamma   90.00
#
_symmetry.space_group_name_H-M   'P 1'
#
loop_
_entity.id
_entity.type
_entity.pdbx_description
1 polymer ?
#
loop_
_entity_poly.entity_id
_entity_poly.type
_entity_poly.pdbx_seq_one_letter_code
_entity_poly.pdbx_strand_id
1 'polypeptide(L)'
;MKRLLEDLLDLEHFSVSRKNKMAFVAGPRQCGKTTLAQALQKKRGTAELYRNWDDLSFRAELAKNPYGFIDAYRTIRKRKPLAVLDEIHKFPRWKTYLKGLWDTRGEGADILVTGSGRMDIYQKGGDSLLGRYHQYRLHPLSVSEIVGKRFDPETHSPKAPGNTGSGSEKDGNA
;
A
#
# COMPACT_ATOMS: atom_id res chain seq x y z
N MET A 1 -14.00 14.08 -0.85
CA MET A 1 -13.76 13.86 0.58
C MET A 1 -12.44 13.13 0.73
N LYS A 2 -11.54 13.63 1.56
CA LYS A 2 -10.20 13.10 1.73
C LYS A 2 -10.19 11.99 2.77
N ARG A 3 -9.45 10.89 2.51
CA ARG A 3 -9.33 9.75 3.42
C ARG A 3 -8.10 9.94 4.33
N LEU A 4 -8.21 9.54 5.59
CA LEU A 4 -7.06 9.53 6.51
C LEU A 4 -5.92 8.64 5.99
N LEU A 5 -6.27 7.49 5.40
CA LEU A 5 -5.29 6.59 4.80
C LEU A 5 -4.52 7.23 3.62
N GLU A 6 -5.12 8.19 2.90
CA GLU A 6 -4.43 8.92 1.83
C GLU A 6 -3.24 9.71 2.36
N ASP A 7 -3.42 10.41 3.48
CA ASP A 7 -2.33 11.16 4.11
C ASP A 7 -1.26 10.25 4.68
N LEU A 8 -1.65 9.15 5.33
CA LEU A 8 -0.71 8.17 5.87
C LEU A 8 0.13 7.55 4.75
N LEU A 9 -0.46 7.18 3.64
CA LEU A 9 0.28 6.61 2.51
C LEU A 9 1.23 7.63 1.89
N ASP A 10 0.78 8.87 1.68
CA ASP A 10 1.58 9.87 1.00
C ASP A 10 2.70 10.46 1.89
N LEU A 11 2.40 10.75 3.14
CA LEU A 11 3.32 11.44 4.05
C LEU A 11 4.27 10.48 4.78
N GLU A 12 3.83 9.26 5.06
CA GLU A 12 4.65 8.30 5.80
C GLU A 12 5.14 7.15 4.95
N HIS A 13 4.24 6.38 4.30
CA HIS A 13 4.63 5.15 3.61
C HIS A 13 5.54 5.42 2.41
N PHE A 14 5.16 6.38 1.55
CA PHE A 14 5.91 6.75 0.36
C PHE A 14 6.85 7.94 0.58
N SER A 15 7.13 8.33 1.82
CA SER A 15 8.12 9.37 2.10
C SER A 15 9.55 8.85 1.93
N VAL A 16 10.50 9.76 1.69
CA VAL A 16 11.93 9.44 1.47
C VAL A 16 12.55 8.70 2.66
N SER A 17 11.97 8.84 3.86
CA SER A 17 12.53 8.30 5.11
C SER A 17 12.19 6.83 5.39
N ARG A 18 11.21 6.24 4.69
CA ARG A 18 10.85 4.83 4.90
C ARG A 18 11.39 3.93 3.80
N LYS A 19 11.94 2.78 4.23
CA LYS A 19 12.47 1.76 3.32
C LYS A 19 11.40 1.34 2.31
N ASN A 20 11.76 1.40 1.05
CA ASN A 20 10.94 0.96 -0.08
C ASN A 20 10.20 -0.33 0.23
N LYS A 21 8.89 -0.28 0.30
CA LYS A 21 7.99 -1.43 0.34
C LYS A 21 6.72 -1.08 -0.41
N MET A 22 6.11 -2.07 -1.03
CA MET A 22 4.80 -1.89 -1.64
C MET A 22 3.75 -1.58 -0.58
N ALA A 23 2.76 -0.76 -0.90
CA ALA A 23 1.57 -0.57 -0.08
C ALA A 23 0.44 -1.45 -0.59
N PHE A 24 -0.09 -2.33 0.26
CA PHE A 24 -1.26 -3.14 -0.05
C PHE A 24 -2.47 -2.58 0.68
N VAL A 25 -3.47 -2.11 -0.06
CA VAL A 25 -4.71 -1.58 0.50
C VAL A 25 -5.84 -2.57 0.24
N ALA A 26 -6.21 -3.29 1.30
CA ALA A 26 -7.35 -4.21 1.30
C ALA A 26 -8.57 -3.59 1.98
N GLY A 27 -9.76 -3.99 1.58
CA GLY A 27 -11.00 -3.53 2.20
C GLY A 27 -12.25 -4.03 1.50
N PRO A 28 -13.44 -3.85 2.10
CA PRO A 28 -14.69 -4.27 1.52
C PRO A 28 -14.92 -3.70 0.12
N ARG A 29 -15.85 -4.28 -0.64
CA ARG A 29 -16.31 -3.67 -1.87
C ARG A 29 -16.92 -2.29 -1.57
N GLN A 30 -16.77 -1.35 -2.49
CA GLN A 30 -17.34 0.01 -2.41
C GLN A 30 -16.85 0.88 -1.25
N CYS A 31 -15.80 0.48 -0.51
CA CYS A 31 -15.22 1.34 0.56
C CYS A 31 -14.31 2.45 0.01
N GLY A 32 -14.14 2.59 -1.32
CA GLY A 32 -13.40 3.70 -1.94
C GLY A 32 -11.92 3.42 -2.22
N LYS A 33 -11.48 2.16 -2.35
CA LYS A 33 -10.07 1.80 -2.68
C LYS A 33 -9.59 2.42 -3.99
N THR A 34 -10.37 2.24 -5.05
CA THR A 34 -10.09 2.82 -6.37
C THR A 34 -10.03 4.35 -6.31
N THR A 35 -10.98 4.98 -5.62
CA THR A 35 -11.01 6.44 -5.44
C THR A 35 -9.76 6.94 -4.69
N LEU A 36 -9.36 6.25 -3.63
CA LEU A 36 -8.12 6.54 -2.89
C LEU A 36 -6.90 6.45 -3.79
N ALA A 37 -6.77 5.37 -4.56
CA ALA A 37 -5.65 5.15 -5.47
C ALA A 37 -5.56 6.23 -6.55
N GLN A 38 -6.68 6.58 -7.16
CA GLN A 38 -6.76 7.65 -8.17
C GLN A 38 -6.45 9.03 -7.58
N ALA A 39 -6.90 9.32 -6.35
CA ALA A 39 -6.58 10.58 -5.67
C ALA A 39 -5.08 10.72 -5.43
N LEU A 40 -4.42 9.65 -4.96
CA LEU A 40 -2.96 9.61 -4.77
C LEU A 40 -2.20 9.81 -6.08
N GLN A 41 -2.63 9.16 -7.16
CA GLN A 41 -2.00 9.33 -8.48
C GLN A 41 -2.18 10.73 -9.05
N LYS A 42 -3.37 11.30 -8.94
CA LYS A 42 -3.63 12.68 -9.35
C LYS A 42 -2.71 13.65 -8.61
N LYS A 43 -2.55 13.46 -7.29
CA LYS A 43 -1.66 14.28 -6.46
C LYS A 43 -0.20 14.17 -6.88
N ARG A 44 0.22 13.00 -7.38
CA ARG A 44 1.58 12.74 -7.84
C ARG A 44 1.82 13.02 -9.31
N GLY A 45 0.76 13.24 -10.09
CA GLY A 45 0.82 13.45 -11.53
C GLY A 45 1.35 12.23 -12.27
N THR A 46 0.86 11.04 -11.93
CA THR A 46 1.29 9.74 -12.49
C THR A 46 0.11 8.88 -12.94
N ALA A 47 -0.96 9.52 -13.44
CA ALA A 47 -2.20 8.84 -13.85
C ALA A 47 -1.96 7.76 -14.92
N GLU A 48 -0.95 7.93 -15.76
CA GLU A 48 -0.54 6.99 -16.80
C GLU A 48 0.02 5.67 -16.24
N LEU A 49 0.34 5.59 -14.95
CA LEU A 49 0.78 4.37 -14.28
C LEU A 49 -0.33 3.65 -13.49
N TYR A 50 -1.59 4.03 -13.73
CA TYR A 50 -2.73 3.30 -13.18
C TYR A 50 -3.08 2.11 -14.06
N ARG A 51 -3.16 0.93 -13.46
CA ARG A 51 -3.52 -0.33 -14.11
C ARG A 51 -4.59 -1.05 -13.30
N ASN A 52 -5.69 -1.37 -13.96
CA ASN A 52 -6.79 -2.14 -13.37
C ASN A 52 -6.85 -3.51 -14.02
N TRP A 53 -6.91 -4.58 -13.22
CA TRP A 53 -7.02 -5.93 -13.76
C TRP A 53 -8.30 -6.18 -14.57
N ASP A 54 -9.36 -5.46 -14.30
CA ASP A 54 -10.62 -5.59 -15.06
C ASP A 54 -10.52 -4.98 -16.48
N ASP A 55 -9.46 -4.21 -16.76
CA ASP A 55 -9.16 -3.70 -18.09
C ASP A 55 -8.50 -4.77 -18.97
N LEU A 56 -9.17 -5.13 -20.08
CA LEU A 56 -8.67 -6.11 -21.03
C LEU A 56 -7.39 -5.64 -21.74
N SER A 57 -7.24 -4.35 -21.98
CA SER A 57 -6.06 -3.77 -22.62
C SER A 57 -4.83 -3.95 -21.73
N PHE A 58 -4.96 -3.74 -20.43
CA PHE A 58 -3.89 -4.00 -19.47
C PHE A 58 -3.51 -5.49 -19.42
N ARG A 59 -4.49 -6.41 -19.47
CA ARG A 59 -4.18 -7.85 -19.50
C ARG A 59 -3.37 -8.23 -20.73
N ALA A 60 -3.71 -7.66 -21.88
CA ALA A 60 -2.97 -7.87 -23.13
C ALA A 60 -1.55 -7.25 -23.08
N GLU A 61 -1.42 -6.05 -22.51
CA GLU A 61 -0.13 -5.40 -22.28
C GLU A 61 0.76 -6.26 -21.37
N LEU A 62 0.23 -6.73 -20.24
CA LEU A 62 0.94 -7.56 -19.28
C LEU A 62 1.42 -8.87 -19.87
N ALA A 63 0.64 -9.50 -20.75
CA ALA A 63 1.02 -10.73 -21.42
C ALA A 63 2.21 -10.54 -22.39
N LYS A 64 2.32 -9.37 -23.03
CA LYS A 64 3.40 -9.05 -23.98
C LYS A 64 4.65 -8.53 -23.28
N ASN A 65 4.49 -7.62 -22.34
CA ASN A 65 5.58 -7.02 -21.58
C ASN A 65 5.13 -6.76 -20.13
N PRO A 66 5.40 -7.69 -19.20
CA PRO A 66 4.88 -7.65 -17.84
C PRO A 66 5.20 -6.37 -17.05
N TYR A 67 6.29 -5.69 -17.36
CA TYR A 67 6.76 -4.51 -16.63
C TYR A 67 6.88 -3.26 -17.51
N GLY A 68 6.48 -3.36 -18.78
CA GLY A 68 6.67 -2.31 -19.79
C GLY A 68 6.04 -0.98 -19.42
N PHE A 69 4.92 -0.99 -18.69
CA PHE A 69 4.25 0.25 -18.27
C PHE A 69 5.09 1.09 -17.29
N ILE A 70 5.94 0.45 -16.48
CA ILE A 70 6.90 1.16 -15.60
C ILE A 70 8.16 1.53 -16.40
N ASP A 71 8.65 0.62 -17.23
CA ASP A 71 9.87 0.82 -18.02
C ASP A 71 9.72 1.99 -19.01
N ALA A 72 8.53 2.20 -19.56
CA ALA A 72 8.21 3.32 -20.44
C ALA A 72 8.15 4.68 -19.71
N TYR A 73 7.98 4.67 -18.39
CA TYR A 73 7.90 5.89 -17.61
C TYR A 73 9.29 6.41 -17.29
N ARG A 74 9.63 7.54 -17.87
CA ARG A 74 10.87 8.26 -17.56
C ARG A 74 10.59 9.37 -16.57
N THR A 75 11.04 9.18 -15.33
CA THR A 75 10.88 10.19 -14.29
C THR A 75 11.91 11.31 -14.43
N ILE A 76 11.44 12.50 -14.75
CA ILE A 76 12.26 13.73 -14.71
C ILE A 76 12.20 14.36 -13.30
N ARG A 77 11.30 13.87 -12.46
CA ARG A 77 11.01 14.44 -11.14
C ARG A 77 11.90 13.82 -10.06
N LYS A 78 12.23 14.61 -9.02
CA LYS A 78 13.00 14.16 -7.84
C LYS A 78 12.29 13.07 -7.02
N ARG A 79 10.95 12.98 -7.10
CA ARG A 79 10.13 11.99 -6.38
C ARG A 79 9.80 10.82 -7.29
N LYS A 80 9.89 9.60 -6.75
CA LYS A 80 9.51 8.38 -7.46
C LYS A 80 8.04 8.43 -7.93
N PRO A 81 7.73 7.96 -9.15
CA PRO A 81 6.36 7.84 -9.61
C PRO A 81 5.60 6.80 -8.80
N LEU A 82 4.28 6.96 -8.70
CA LEU A 82 3.39 5.99 -8.08
C LEU A 82 2.74 5.12 -9.15
N ALA A 83 3.10 3.84 -9.18
CA ALA A 83 2.40 2.83 -9.96
C ALA A 83 1.26 2.22 -9.14
N VAL A 84 0.07 2.14 -9.71
CA VAL A 84 -1.11 1.54 -9.07
C VAL A 84 -1.53 0.29 -9.83
N LEU A 85 -1.69 -0.81 -9.09
CA LEU A 85 -2.22 -2.08 -9.57
C LEU A 85 -3.54 -2.38 -8.85
N ASP A 86 -4.65 -1.99 -9.47
CA ASP A 86 -5.99 -2.17 -8.91
C ASP A 86 -6.56 -3.53 -9.28
N GLU A 87 -7.13 -4.23 -8.29
CA GLU A 87 -7.75 -5.57 -8.41
C GLU A 87 -6.80 -6.66 -8.96
N ILE A 88 -5.47 -6.49 -8.89
CA ILE A 88 -4.48 -7.43 -9.45
C ILE A 88 -4.59 -8.84 -8.83
N HIS A 89 -5.17 -8.99 -7.65
CA HIS A 89 -5.39 -10.27 -6.99
C HIS A 89 -6.29 -11.23 -7.79
N LYS A 90 -7.02 -10.73 -8.77
CA LYS A 90 -7.79 -11.54 -9.73
C LYS A 90 -6.89 -12.28 -10.73
N PHE A 91 -5.63 -11.85 -10.88
CA PHE A 91 -4.65 -12.55 -11.71
C PHE A 91 -4.14 -13.81 -10.98
N PRO A 92 -4.25 -15.03 -11.52
CA PRO A 92 -3.88 -16.24 -10.78
C PRO A 92 -2.45 -16.27 -10.24
N ARG A 93 -1.50 -15.65 -10.96
CA ARG A 93 -0.07 -15.59 -10.60
C ARG A 93 0.36 -14.21 -10.05
N TRP A 94 -0.55 -13.45 -9.47
CA TRP A 94 -0.31 -12.08 -9.04
C TRP A 94 0.83 -11.95 -8.00
N LYS A 95 1.00 -12.91 -7.09
CA LYS A 95 2.08 -12.89 -6.10
C LYS A 95 3.46 -13.02 -6.76
N THR A 96 3.62 -13.96 -7.67
CA THR A 96 4.86 -14.15 -8.45
C THR A 96 5.17 -12.91 -9.31
N TYR A 97 4.13 -12.36 -9.95
CA TYR A 97 4.24 -11.15 -10.74
C TYR A 97 4.70 -9.95 -9.89
N LEU A 98 4.04 -9.70 -8.75
CA LEU A 98 4.41 -8.60 -7.84
C LEU A 98 5.80 -8.78 -7.25
N LYS A 99 6.20 -10.03 -6.94
CA LYS A 99 7.57 -10.31 -6.51
C LYS A 99 8.57 -9.90 -7.59
N GLY A 100 8.39 -10.37 -8.82
CA GLY A 100 9.26 -10.01 -9.94
C GLY A 100 9.29 -8.51 -10.21
N LEU A 101 8.12 -7.85 -10.18
CA LEU A 101 8.01 -6.41 -10.33
C LEU A 101 8.82 -5.66 -9.25
N TRP A 102 8.64 -6.05 -7.99
CA TRP A 102 9.34 -5.43 -6.87
C TRP A 102 10.85 -5.65 -6.95
N ASP A 103 11.28 -6.89 -7.14
CA ASP A 103 12.69 -7.25 -7.14
C ASP A 103 13.47 -6.58 -8.30
N THR A 104 12.77 -6.22 -9.40
CA THR A 104 13.41 -5.64 -10.59
C THR A 104 13.14 -4.15 -10.81
N ARG A 105 12.05 -3.57 -10.27
CA ARG A 105 11.60 -2.18 -10.51
C ARG A 105 11.26 -1.40 -9.24
N GLY A 106 11.27 -2.03 -8.06
CA GLY A 106 10.87 -1.39 -6.82
C GLY A 106 11.71 -0.18 -6.41
N GLU A 107 12.95 -0.06 -6.88
CA GLU A 107 13.76 1.13 -6.68
C GLU A 107 13.29 2.32 -7.55
N GLY A 108 12.75 2.04 -8.73
CA GLY A 108 12.36 3.04 -9.71
C GLY A 108 10.95 3.62 -9.54
N ALA A 109 10.09 2.97 -8.75
CA ALA A 109 8.71 3.40 -8.54
C ALA A 109 8.18 3.02 -7.17
N ASP A 110 7.31 3.84 -6.61
CA ASP A 110 6.43 3.44 -5.49
C ASP A 110 5.29 2.59 -6.06
N ILE A 111 4.92 1.52 -5.35
CA ILE A 111 3.91 0.58 -5.84
C ILE A 111 2.76 0.50 -4.84
N LEU A 112 1.56 0.82 -5.30
CA LEU A 112 0.30 0.67 -4.56
C LEU A 112 -0.51 -0.46 -5.18
N VAL A 113 -0.87 -1.45 -4.38
CA VAL A 113 -1.73 -2.55 -4.78
C VAL A 113 -3.06 -2.44 -4.05
N THR A 114 -4.17 -2.51 -4.76
CA THR A 114 -5.50 -2.51 -4.16
C THR A 114 -6.25 -3.79 -4.47
N GLY A 115 -7.15 -4.18 -3.57
CA GLY A 115 -7.97 -5.36 -3.79
C GLY A 115 -9.03 -5.57 -2.72
N SER A 116 -9.91 -6.56 -2.96
CA SER A 116 -10.95 -6.91 -2.01
C SER A 116 -10.36 -7.48 -0.71
N GLY A 117 -11.16 -7.48 0.37
CA GLY A 117 -10.74 -7.98 1.69
C GLY A 117 -10.30 -9.46 1.72
N ARG A 118 -10.50 -10.18 0.62
CA ARG A 118 -10.01 -11.56 0.40
C ARG A 118 -8.61 -11.63 -0.24
N MET A 119 -7.83 -10.54 -0.21
CA MET A 119 -6.40 -10.68 -0.51
C MET A 119 -5.76 -11.45 0.65
N ASP A 120 -5.97 -12.78 0.69
CA ASP A 120 -5.32 -13.69 1.63
C ASP A 120 -3.85 -13.79 1.27
N ILE A 121 -3.09 -12.81 1.74
CA ILE A 121 -1.64 -12.76 1.59
C ILE A 121 -1.03 -13.93 2.38
N TYR A 122 -1.70 -14.37 3.44
CA TYR A 122 -1.25 -15.43 4.36
C TYR A 122 -1.68 -16.86 3.97
N GLN A 123 -2.03 -17.15 2.71
CA GLN A 123 -2.33 -18.54 2.36
C GLN A 123 -1.11 -19.45 2.56
N LYS A 124 -1.36 -20.60 3.23
CA LYS A 124 -0.42 -21.68 3.53
C LYS A 124 0.48 -21.99 2.33
N GLY A 125 1.81 -21.91 2.49
CA GLY A 125 2.74 -22.35 1.45
C GLY A 125 3.82 -21.34 1.05
N GLY A 126 4.35 -20.55 1.99
CA GLY A 126 5.47 -19.64 1.75
C GLY A 126 5.03 -18.32 1.09
N ASP A 127 5.02 -17.25 1.85
CA ASP A 127 4.69 -15.93 1.30
C ASP A 127 5.89 -15.38 0.52
N SER A 128 5.83 -15.54 -0.80
CA SER A 128 6.85 -15.03 -1.72
C SER A 128 7.01 -13.49 -1.66
N LEU A 129 6.07 -12.80 -1.02
CA LEU A 129 6.07 -11.35 -0.85
C LEU A 129 6.52 -10.89 0.53
N LEU A 130 6.87 -11.81 1.43
CA LEU A 130 7.30 -11.49 2.79
C LEU A 130 8.43 -10.45 2.80
N GLY A 131 8.28 -9.43 3.64
CA GLY A 131 9.25 -8.33 3.75
C GLY A 131 9.15 -7.24 2.65
N ARG A 132 8.36 -7.45 1.57
CA ARG A 132 8.28 -6.55 0.41
C ARG A 132 7.10 -5.59 0.44
N TYR A 133 6.16 -5.73 1.38
CA TYR A 133 4.97 -4.88 1.47
C TYR A 133 4.59 -4.53 2.90
N HIS A 134 3.80 -3.47 3.04
CA HIS A 134 2.98 -3.18 4.21
C HIS A 134 1.51 -3.28 3.83
N GLN A 135 0.71 -3.91 4.70
CA GLN A 135 -0.72 -4.05 4.48
C GLN A 135 -1.49 -3.00 5.26
N TYR A 136 -2.40 -2.34 4.56
CA TYR A 136 -3.33 -1.36 5.11
C TYR A 136 -4.76 -1.85 4.89
N ARG A 137 -5.62 -1.60 5.86
CA ARG A 137 -7.04 -1.89 5.73
C ARG A 137 -7.82 -0.59 5.54
N LEU A 138 -8.54 -0.48 4.43
CA LEU A 138 -9.46 0.62 4.18
C LEU A 138 -10.85 0.19 4.64
N HIS A 139 -11.36 0.86 5.67
CA HIS A 139 -12.73 0.71 6.15
C HIS A 139 -13.67 1.66 5.39
N PRO A 140 -15.00 1.48 5.46
CA PRO A 140 -15.94 2.53 5.11
C PRO A 140 -15.61 3.84 5.83
N LEU A 141 -16.14 4.95 5.34
CA LEU A 141 -15.86 6.27 5.91
C LEU A 141 -16.15 6.30 7.41
N SER A 142 -15.15 6.73 8.17
CA SER A 142 -15.31 6.97 9.61
C SER A 142 -15.96 8.33 9.87
N VAL A 143 -16.53 8.50 11.06
CA VAL A 143 -17.09 9.80 11.48
C VAL A 143 -16.03 10.92 11.41
N SER A 144 -14.80 10.64 11.82
CA SER A 144 -13.69 11.61 11.74
C SER A 144 -13.40 12.05 10.30
N GLU A 145 -13.46 11.15 9.33
CA GLU A 145 -13.31 11.50 7.91
C GLU A 145 -14.49 12.32 7.38
N ILE A 146 -15.71 12.01 7.85
CA ILE A 146 -16.92 12.76 7.46
C ILE A 146 -16.87 14.20 8.00
N VAL A 147 -16.43 14.40 9.24
CA VAL A 147 -16.29 15.73 9.84
C VAL A 147 -14.99 16.46 9.43
N GLY A 148 -14.21 15.87 8.51
CA GLY A 148 -13.06 16.53 7.91
C GLY A 148 -11.80 16.58 8.80
N LYS A 149 -11.67 15.73 9.83
CA LYS A 149 -10.43 15.62 10.61
C LYS A 149 -9.29 15.13 9.71
N ARG A 150 -8.11 15.75 9.86
CA ARG A 150 -6.89 15.36 9.14
C ARG A 150 -6.14 14.26 9.87
N PHE A 151 -5.32 13.52 9.15
CA PHE A 151 -4.37 12.58 9.72
C PHE A 151 -3.33 13.35 10.57
N ASP A 152 -3.16 12.91 11.80
CA ASP A 152 -2.13 13.39 12.70
C ASP A 152 -1.23 12.20 13.08
N PRO A 153 0.05 12.20 12.68
CA PRO A 153 0.98 11.10 12.96
C PRO A 153 1.12 10.79 14.45
N GLU A 154 1.06 11.80 15.31
CA GLU A 154 1.22 11.63 16.76
C GLU A 154 0.04 10.91 17.40
N THR A 155 -1.18 11.15 16.91
CA THR A 155 -2.39 10.55 17.45
C THR A 155 -2.77 9.21 16.80
N HIS A 156 -2.25 8.90 15.59
CA HIS A 156 -2.61 7.73 14.79
C HIS A 156 -1.51 6.66 14.73
N SER A 157 -0.33 6.92 15.27
CA SER A 157 0.71 5.90 15.42
C SER A 157 0.31 4.89 16.50
N PRO A 158 0.40 3.57 16.27
CA PRO A 158 0.20 2.59 17.32
C PRO A 158 1.22 2.85 18.43
N LYS A 159 0.75 3.11 19.65
CA LYS A 159 1.64 3.13 20.83
C LYS A 159 2.35 1.79 20.89
N ALA A 160 3.68 1.81 20.99
CA ALA A 160 4.44 0.61 21.31
C ALA A 160 3.87 -0.01 22.60
N PRO A 161 3.72 -1.33 22.69
CA PRO A 161 3.28 -1.98 23.91
C PRO A 161 4.21 -1.53 25.05
N GLY A 162 3.63 -0.87 26.04
CA GLY A 162 4.37 -0.39 27.20
C GLY A 162 5.05 -1.57 27.89
N ASN A 163 6.34 -1.45 28.09
CA ASN A 163 7.10 -2.35 28.92
C ASN A 163 6.57 -2.17 30.37
N THR A 164 5.69 -3.08 30.81
CA THR A 164 5.26 -3.14 32.19
C THR A 164 6.47 -3.55 33.02
N GLY A 165 7.14 -2.54 33.56
CA GLY A 165 8.29 -2.72 34.44
C GLY A 165 7.92 -3.62 35.61
N SER A 166 8.76 -4.63 35.80
CA SER A 166 8.80 -5.49 36.94
C SER A 166 8.81 -4.71 38.25
N GLY A 167 7.74 -4.81 39.02
CA GLY A 167 7.72 -4.39 40.41
C GLY A 167 8.71 -5.26 41.19
N SER A 168 9.75 -4.64 41.69
CA SER A 168 10.65 -5.28 42.68
C SER A 168 9.91 -5.29 44.03
N GLU A 169 9.40 -6.44 44.41
CA GLU A 169 9.10 -6.73 45.81
C GLU A 169 10.43 -6.73 46.60
N LYS A 170 10.55 -5.79 47.51
CA LYS A 170 11.54 -5.84 48.60
C LYS A 170 10.87 -6.52 49.77
N ASP A 171 11.21 -7.76 49.97
CA ASP A 171 10.96 -8.45 51.24
C ASP A 171 11.86 -7.81 52.29
N GLY A 172 11.21 -7.11 53.25
CA GLY A 172 11.84 -6.74 54.49
C GLY A 172 11.69 -7.89 55.49
N ASN A 173 12.78 -8.45 55.92
CA ASN A 173 12.84 -9.36 57.07
C ASN A 173 13.48 -8.62 58.23
N ALA A 174 12.76 -8.60 59.32
CA ALA A 174 13.26 -8.26 60.65
C ALA A 174 13.54 -9.54 61.44
#